data_9ec78bdc24ea2f06bb3daf3303b8da56
#
_entry.id   9ec78bdc24ea2f06bb3daf3303b8da56
#
_cell.length_a   1.000
_cell.length_b   1.000
_cell.length_c   1.000
_cell.angle_alpha   90.00
_cell.angle_beta   90.00
_cell.angle_gamma   90.00
#
_symmetry.space_group_name_H-M   'P 1'
#
loop_
_entity.id
_entity.type
_entity.pdbx_description
1 polymer ?
#
loop_
_entity_poly.entity_id
_entity_poly.type
_entity_poly.pdbx_seq_one_letter_code
_entity_poly.pdbx_strand_id
1 'polypeptide(L)'
;MHNKILNKYYFINKFDQSHLDKQDKETVIIYRNYNQEVDRKQIINIKNYCKKKGNKFLLSNNVKLAIKLDLDGVYIPSFNKDKKHLSYSFKKKFVILGSAHNLNEIRTKELQNTKVIFLSSIFKRNKNFLGVYRFKLLSHLSKNLVI
;
A
#
# COMPACT_ATOMS: atom_id res chain seq x y z
N MET A 1 5.28 -9.40 21.39
CA MET A 1 4.07 -8.94 20.68
C MET A 1 4.15 -9.39 19.24
N HIS A 2 3.35 -10.34 18.85
CA HIS A 2 3.20 -10.65 17.44
C HIS A 2 2.61 -9.44 16.74
N ASN A 3 3.39 -8.77 15.88
CA ASN A 3 2.84 -7.82 14.93
C ASN A 3 1.87 -8.60 14.04
N LYS A 4 0.56 -8.50 14.34
CA LYS A 4 -0.49 -9.11 13.51
C LYS A 4 -0.34 -8.48 12.13
N ILE A 5 0.24 -9.24 11.21
CA ILE A 5 0.34 -8.82 9.81
C ILE A 5 -1.10 -8.71 9.33
N LEU A 6 -1.45 -7.52 8.89
CA LEU A 6 -2.78 -7.26 8.36
C LEU A 6 -2.91 -8.05 7.06
N ASN A 7 -3.80 -9.01 7.03
CA ASN A 7 -3.89 -9.98 5.93
C ASN A 7 -4.85 -9.57 4.81
N LYS A 8 -5.58 -8.48 5.00
CA LYS A 8 -6.60 -8.04 4.05
C LYS A 8 -6.36 -6.61 3.62
N TYR A 9 -6.35 -6.40 2.31
CA TYR A 9 -6.12 -5.09 1.69
C TYR A 9 -7.17 -4.85 0.62
N TYR A 10 -7.73 -3.65 0.60
CA TYR A 10 -8.73 -3.26 -0.37
C TYR A 10 -8.35 -1.94 -1.04
N PHE A 11 -8.17 -1.98 -2.35
CA PHE A 11 -7.82 -0.82 -3.15
C PHE A 11 -9.07 -0.10 -3.66
N ILE A 12 -9.10 1.20 -3.46
CA ILE A 12 -10.17 2.07 -3.96
C ILE A 12 -9.58 3.24 -4.75
N ASN A 13 -10.31 3.74 -5.72
CA ASN A 13 -9.97 4.93 -6.50
C ASN A 13 -10.94 6.09 -6.29
N LYS A 14 -12.02 5.86 -5.58
CA LYS A 14 -13.03 6.86 -5.17
C LYS A 14 -13.65 6.46 -3.84
N PHE A 15 -14.26 7.41 -3.16
CA PHE A 15 -15.07 7.11 -1.98
C PHE A 15 -16.39 6.47 -2.41
N ASP A 16 -16.64 5.28 -1.93
CA ASP A 16 -17.90 4.56 -2.09
C ASP A 16 -18.23 3.83 -0.79
N GLN A 17 -19.18 4.40 -0.06
CA GLN A 17 -19.57 3.90 1.26
C GLN A 17 -20.09 2.46 1.16
N SER A 18 -20.88 2.14 0.13
CA SER A 18 -21.49 0.81 -0.01
C SER A 18 -20.44 -0.31 -0.15
N HIS A 19 -19.34 -0.02 -0.82
CA HIS A 19 -18.21 -0.94 -0.95
C HIS A 19 -17.38 -1.01 0.33
N LEU A 20 -17.18 0.11 1.01
CA LEU A 20 -16.43 0.16 2.27
C LEU A 20 -17.21 -0.51 3.41
N ASP A 21 -18.54 -0.45 3.42
CA ASP A 21 -19.37 -1.11 4.42
C ASP A 21 -19.21 -2.64 4.42
N LYS A 22 -18.93 -3.22 3.26
CA LYS A 22 -18.70 -4.67 3.09
C LYS A 22 -17.34 -5.13 3.63
N GLN A 23 -16.40 -4.21 3.88
CA GLN A 23 -15.09 -4.56 4.40
C GLN A 23 -15.15 -4.69 5.92
N ASP A 24 -14.50 -5.71 6.49
CA ASP A 24 -14.35 -5.80 7.93
C ASP A 24 -13.34 -4.78 8.47
N LYS A 25 -13.34 -4.53 9.78
CA LYS A 25 -12.46 -3.54 10.42
C LYS A 25 -10.97 -3.89 10.34
N GLU A 26 -10.62 -5.15 10.07
CA GLU A 26 -9.23 -5.59 9.93
C GLU A 26 -8.67 -5.32 8.51
N THR A 27 -9.54 -4.99 7.56
CA THR A 27 -9.14 -4.66 6.19
C THR A 27 -8.46 -3.30 6.15
N VAL A 28 -7.28 -3.24 5.54
CA VAL A 28 -6.56 -1.99 5.25
C VAL A 28 -7.10 -1.40 3.95
N ILE A 29 -7.57 -0.18 4.00
CA ILE A 29 -8.05 0.54 2.82
C ILE A 29 -6.90 1.32 2.20
N ILE A 30 -6.67 1.14 0.90
CA ILE A 30 -5.62 1.84 0.14
C ILE A 30 -6.28 2.67 -0.95
N TYR A 31 -6.21 3.99 -0.82
CA TYR A 31 -6.70 4.90 -1.86
C TYR A 31 -5.64 5.09 -2.93
N ARG A 32 -5.97 4.72 -4.17
CA ARG A 32 -5.07 4.75 -5.31
C ARG A 32 -5.75 5.39 -6.51
N ASN A 33 -5.40 6.63 -6.79
CA ASN A 33 -5.86 7.34 -7.98
C ASN A 33 -4.69 8.13 -8.59
N TYR A 34 -4.12 7.63 -9.69
CA TYR A 34 -2.98 8.24 -10.37
C TYR A 34 -3.38 9.15 -11.53
N ASN A 35 -4.62 9.10 -11.95
CA ASN A 35 -5.10 9.75 -13.18
C ASN A 35 -5.75 11.10 -12.94
N GLN A 36 -5.85 11.54 -11.69
CA GLN A 36 -6.55 12.77 -11.31
C GLN A 36 -5.69 13.59 -10.34
N GLU A 37 -5.95 14.88 -10.28
CA GLU A 37 -5.41 15.73 -9.24
C GLU A 37 -5.81 15.22 -7.84
N VAL A 38 -4.97 15.55 -6.85
CA VAL A 38 -5.17 15.11 -5.47
C VAL A 38 -6.43 15.76 -4.90
N ASP A 39 -7.51 15.00 -4.81
CA ASP A 39 -8.74 15.42 -4.15
C ASP A 39 -8.64 15.24 -2.63
N ARG A 40 -8.21 16.32 -1.96
CA ARG A 40 -8.07 16.34 -0.50
C ARG A 40 -9.39 16.12 0.24
N LYS A 41 -10.50 16.63 -0.29
CA LYS A 41 -11.83 16.46 0.34
C LYS A 41 -12.20 14.99 0.35
N GLN A 42 -12.02 14.31 -0.76
CA GLN A 42 -12.27 12.88 -0.87
C GLN A 42 -11.39 12.07 0.08
N ILE A 43 -10.09 12.39 0.18
CA ILE A 43 -9.16 11.72 1.09
C ILE A 43 -9.60 11.92 2.54
N ILE A 44 -10.00 13.11 2.93
CA ILE A 44 -10.49 13.40 4.29
C ILE A 44 -11.79 12.63 4.58
N ASN A 45 -12.70 12.54 3.62
CA ASN A 45 -13.94 11.77 3.77
C ASN A 45 -13.64 10.28 4.01
N ILE A 46 -12.74 9.70 3.20
CA ILE A 46 -12.30 8.31 3.39
C ILE A 46 -11.64 8.13 4.75
N LYS A 47 -10.73 9.04 5.15
CA LYS A 47 -10.08 9.02 6.47
C LYS A 47 -11.10 8.99 7.59
N ASN A 48 -12.06 9.92 7.58
CA ASN A 48 -13.08 10.03 8.64
C ASN A 48 -13.95 8.77 8.70
N TYR A 49 -14.33 8.26 7.55
CA TYR A 49 -15.09 7.02 7.46
C TYR A 49 -14.30 5.82 8.02
N CYS A 50 -13.05 5.63 7.58
CA CYS A 50 -12.19 4.56 8.07
C CYS A 50 -11.95 4.66 9.57
N LYS A 51 -11.72 5.87 10.10
CA LYS A 51 -11.56 6.12 11.54
C LYS A 51 -12.81 5.68 12.31
N LYS A 52 -13.99 6.06 11.84
CA LYS A 52 -15.28 5.68 12.47
C LYS A 52 -15.49 4.17 12.47
N LYS A 53 -15.12 3.49 11.40
CA LYS A 53 -15.28 2.03 11.23
C LYS A 53 -14.17 1.22 11.89
N GLY A 54 -13.02 1.84 12.20
CA GLY A 54 -11.84 1.16 12.77
C GLY A 54 -10.90 0.56 11.73
N ASN A 55 -11.05 0.88 10.44
CA ASN A 55 -10.13 0.48 9.39
C ASN A 55 -8.87 1.34 9.38
N LYS A 56 -7.73 0.76 9.02
CA LYS A 56 -6.54 1.53 8.66
C LYS A 56 -6.69 2.09 7.25
N PHE A 57 -6.22 3.31 7.07
CA PHE A 57 -6.28 4.01 5.79
C PHE A 57 -4.89 4.45 5.32
N LEU A 58 -4.50 4.02 4.12
CA LEU A 58 -3.24 4.36 3.47
C LEU A 58 -3.49 5.14 2.17
N LEU A 59 -2.64 6.12 1.92
CA LEU A 59 -2.63 6.90 0.69
C LEU A 59 -1.56 6.37 -0.26
N SER A 60 -1.90 6.23 -1.53
CA SER A 60 -0.91 5.84 -2.53
C SER A 60 -0.08 7.02 -3.01
N ASN A 61 1.22 6.79 -3.13
CA ASN A 61 2.21 7.63 -3.83
C ASN A 61 2.38 9.07 -3.33
N ASN A 62 1.88 9.42 -2.15
CA ASN A 62 2.04 10.77 -1.59
C ASN A 62 2.34 10.74 -0.09
N VAL A 63 3.61 10.50 0.24
CA VAL A 63 4.07 10.35 1.63
C VAL A 63 3.86 11.62 2.44
N LYS A 64 4.22 12.79 1.86
CA LYS A 64 4.06 14.09 2.56
C LYS A 64 2.60 14.35 2.94
N LEU A 65 1.68 14.11 2.03
CA LEU A 65 0.26 14.31 2.29
C LEU A 65 -0.27 13.30 3.31
N ALA A 66 0.16 12.04 3.25
CA ALA A 66 -0.20 11.01 4.23
C ALA A 66 0.23 11.41 5.65
N ILE A 67 1.43 11.95 5.81
CA ILE A 67 1.92 12.48 7.09
C ILE A 67 1.10 13.72 7.51
N LYS A 68 0.93 14.69 6.60
CA LYS A 68 0.20 15.94 6.88
C LYS A 68 -1.25 15.71 7.31
N LEU A 69 -1.89 14.71 6.75
CA LEU A 69 -3.26 14.32 7.08
C LEU A 69 -3.32 13.28 8.22
N ASP A 70 -2.19 12.96 8.86
CA ASP A 70 -2.12 11.97 9.94
C ASP A 70 -2.79 10.63 9.59
N LEU A 71 -2.50 10.10 8.40
CA LEU A 71 -2.99 8.80 7.95
C LEU A 71 -2.21 7.66 8.60
N ASP A 72 -2.69 6.42 8.45
CA ASP A 72 -2.05 5.26 9.04
C ASP A 72 -0.82 4.79 8.26
N GLY A 73 -0.64 5.27 7.05
CA GLY A 73 0.51 4.90 6.24
C GLY A 73 0.42 5.31 4.78
N VAL A 74 1.31 4.74 4.00
CA VAL A 74 1.44 5.00 2.57
C VAL A 74 1.67 3.71 1.79
N TYR A 75 1.18 3.69 0.57
CA TYR A 75 1.49 2.66 -0.41
C TYR A 75 2.35 3.26 -1.54
N ILE A 76 3.53 2.70 -1.77
CA ILE A 76 4.49 3.14 -2.78
C ILE A 76 4.42 2.21 -4.00
N PRO A 77 3.91 2.69 -5.15
CA PRO A 77 3.79 1.85 -6.35
C PRO A 77 5.15 1.46 -6.92
N SER A 78 5.16 0.43 -7.77
CA SER A 78 6.37 -0.14 -8.36
C SER A 78 7.20 0.87 -9.15
N PHE A 79 6.55 1.80 -9.86
CA PHE A 79 7.21 2.83 -10.65
C PHE A 79 7.90 3.92 -9.82
N ASN A 80 7.50 4.12 -8.56
CA ASN A 80 8.11 5.13 -7.71
C ASN A 80 9.40 4.58 -7.08
N LYS A 81 10.53 5.18 -7.45
CA LYS A 81 11.87 4.84 -6.94
C LYS A 81 12.42 5.88 -5.97
N ASP A 82 11.64 6.93 -5.63
CA ASP A 82 12.06 8.01 -4.75
C ASP A 82 12.27 7.51 -3.30
N LYS A 83 13.36 7.92 -2.69
CA LYS A 83 13.74 7.57 -1.31
C LYS A 83 13.70 8.76 -0.35
N LYS A 84 13.21 9.94 -0.80
CA LYS A 84 13.17 11.16 0.03
C LYS A 84 12.42 10.97 1.34
N HIS A 85 11.42 10.10 1.35
CA HIS A 85 10.64 9.79 2.55
C HIS A 85 11.47 9.17 3.68
N LEU A 86 12.63 8.59 3.40
CA LEU A 86 13.51 8.03 4.44
C LEU A 86 14.06 9.10 5.40
N SER A 87 14.06 10.38 4.99
CA SER A 87 14.43 11.51 5.85
C SER A 87 13.26 12.09 6.66
N TYR A 88 12.04 11.56 6.51
CA TYR A 88 10.86 12.08 7.20
C TYR A 88 10.67 11.40 8.55
N SER A 89 10.12 12.15 9.50
CA SER A 89 9.69 11.58 10.78
C SER A 89 8.30 10.97 10.65
N PHE A 90 8.15 9.75 11.13
CA PHE A 90 6.89 9.01 11.12
C PHE A 90 6.40 8.72 12.53
N LYS A 91 5.07 8.72 12.72
CA LYS A 91 4.48 8.18 13.95
C LYS A 91 4.79 6.69 14.10
N LYS A 92 4.90 6.19 15.33
CA LYS A 92 5.32 4.80 15.65
C LYS A 92 4.58 3.70 14.87
N LYS A 93 3.30 3.92 14.56
CA LYS A 93 2.45 2.93 13.89
C LYS A 93 2.29 3.20 12.39
N PHE A 94 3.04 4.15 11.81
CA PHE A 94 2.96 4.45 10.38
C PHE A 94 3.48 3.29 9.55
N VAL A 95 2.71 2.88 8.55
CA VAL A 95 3.01 1.71 7.71
C VAL A 95 3.41 2.15 6.31
N ILE A 96 4.51 1.60 5.81
CA ILE A 96 4.93 1.78 4.42
C ILE A 96 4.79 0.43 3.70
N LEU A 97 3.90 0.37 2.73
CA LEU A 97 3.71 -0.76 1.84
C LEU A 97 4.19 -0.42 0.44
N GLY A 98 4.47 -1.41 -0.38
CA GLY A 98 4.88 -1.17 -1.75
C GLY A 98 4.45 -2.27 -2.70
N SER A 99 4.64 -2.06 -4.00
CA SER A 99 4.46 -3.10 -5.00
C SER A 99 5.68 -3.27 -5.89
N ALA A 100 5.83 -4.45 -6.45
CA ALA A 100 6.89 -4.81 -7.37
C ALA A 100 6.40 -5.85 -8.40
N HIS A 101 7.10 -5.95 -9.53
CA HIS A 101 6.83 -6.90 -10.59
C HIS A 101 8.06 -7.75 -10.95
N ASN A 102 9.23 -7.39 -10.43
CA ASN A 102 10.51 -8.05 -10.69
C ASN A 102 11.49 -7.84 -9.54
N LEU A 103 12.63 -8.51 -9.59
CA LEU A 103 13.64 -8.45 -8.53
C LEU A 103 14.20 -7.05 -8.31
N ASN A 104 14.45 -6.27 -9.36
CA ASN A 104 14.98 -4.91 -9.24
C ASN A 104 14.00 -3.99 -8.49
N GLU A 105 12.71 -4.13 -8.77
CA GLU A 105 11.67 -3.38 -8.06
C GLU A 105 11.54 -3.84 -6.60
N ILE A 106 11.68 -5.15 -6.33
CA ILE A 106 11.75 -5.67 -4.95
C ILE A 106 12.91 -5.01 -4.21
N ARG A 107 14.12 -4.99 -4.77
CA ARG A 107 15.28 -4.34 -4.15
C ARG A 107 15.05 -2.85 -3.90
N THR A 108 14.39 -2.17 -4.84
CA THR A 108 13.99 -0.77 -4.65
C THR A 108 13.04 -0.62 -3.47
N LYS A 109 12.04 -1.49 -3.32
CA LYS A 109 11.09 -1.45 -2.20
C LYS A 109 11.75 -1.77 -0.86
N GLU A 110 12.70 -2.70 -0.83
CA GLU A 110 13.52 -2.97 0.35
C GLU A 110 14.30 -1.71 0.79
N LEU A 111 14.94 -1.03 -0.16
CA LEU A 111 15.65 0.23 0.10
C LEU A 111 14.70 1.39 0.50
N GLN A 112 13.44 1.31 0.15
CA GLN A 112 12.40 2.25 0.56
C GLN A 112 11.79 1.92 1.93
N ASN A 113 12.29 0.91 2.62
CA ASN A 113 11.81 0.48 3.95
C ASN A 113 10.34 0.04 3.96
N THR A 114 9.86 -0.57 2.89
CA THR A 114 8.51 -1.13 2.88
C THR A 114 8.41 -2.34 3.79
N LYS A 115 7.32 -2.46 4.54
CA LYS A 115 7.05 -3.63 5.38
C LYS A 115 6.58 -4.84 4.59
N VAL A 116 5.73 -4.59 3.60
CA VAL A 116 5.12 -5.63 2.76
C VAL A 116 5.24 -5.19 1.30
N ILE A 117 5.53 -6.14 0.44
CA ILE A 117 5.61 -5.94 -1.00
C ILE A 117 4.51 -6.75 -1.68
N PHE A 118 3.61 -6.06 -2.38
CA PHE A 118 2.63 -6.68 -3.28
C PHE A 118 3.34 -7.08 -4.56
N LEU A 119 3.51 -8.37 -4.77
CA LEU A 119 4.16 -8.90 -5.97
C LEU A 119 3.10 -9.40 -6.95
N SER A 120 3.02 -8.80 -8.11
CA SER A 120 1.99 -9.08 -9.12
C SER A 120 2.55 -8.96 -10.55
N SER A 121 1.93 -9.57 -11.52
CA SER A 121 0.67 -10.29 -11.57
C SER A 121 0.91 -11.79 -11.57
N ILE A 122 0.26 -12.55 -10.71
CA ILE A 122 0.48 -14.01 -10.63
C ILE A 122 -0.34 -14.75 -11.68
N PHE A 123 -1.63 -14.43 -11.79
CA PHE A 123 -2.58 -15.19 -12.63
C PHE A 123 -2.99 -14.45 -13.90
N LYS A 124 -3.06 -13.12 -13.86
CA LYS A 124 -3.46 -12.32 -15.01
C LYS A 124 -2.30 -12.20 -16.00
N ARG A 125 -2.51 -12.72 -17.22
CA ARG A 125 -1.54 -12.62 -18.32
C ARG A 125 -1.53 -11.18 -18.86
N ASN A 126 -0.53 -10.42 -18.45
CA ASN A 126 -0.22 -9.07 -18.91
C ASN A 126 1.31 -8.90 -18.97
N LYS A 127 1.81 -7.71 -19.30
CA LYS A 127 3.26 -7.43 -19.36
C LYS A 127 4.04 -7.77 -18.08
N ASN A 128 3.36 -7.80 -16.93
CA ASN A 128 3.95 -8.10 -15.62
C ASN A 128 3.63 -9.52 -15.13
N PHE A 129 3.17 -10.40 -16.02
CA PHE A 129 2.81 -11.77 -15.65
C PHE A 129 4.03 -12.54 -15.12
N LEU A 130 3.90 -13.06 -13.92
CA LEU A 130 4.92 -13.84 -13.22
C LEU A 130 4.64 -15.35 -13.28
N GLY A 131 3.41 -15.76 -13.10
CA GLY A 131 3.04 -17.13 -12.78
C GLY A 131 3.48 -17.55 -11.38
N VAL A 132 2.99 -18.68 -10.93
CA VAL A 132 3.20 -19.19 -9.55
C VAL A 132 4.68 -19.48 -9.29
N TYR A 133 5.39 -20.05 -10.24
CA TYR A 133 6.80 -20.44 -10.07
C TYR A 133 7.71 -19.21 -9.84
N ARG A 134 7.63 -18.21 -10.73
CA ARG A 134 8.43 -16.98 -10.58
C ARG A 134 8.03 -16.20 -9.33
N PHE A 135 6.75 -16.18 -9.00
CA PHE A 135 6.28 -15.57 -7.75
C PHE A 135 6.97 -16.21 -6.54
N LYS A 136 6.97 -17.54 -6.44
CA LYS A 136 7.64 -18.26 -5.34
C LYS A 136 9.13 -17.93 -5.29
N LEU A 137 9.82 -17.99 -6.44
CA LEU A 137 11.24 -17.68 -6.50
C LEU A 137 11.55 -16.27 -6.02
N LEU A 138 10.83 -15.27 -6.51
CA LEU A 138 11.03 -13.87 -6.12
C LEU A 138 10.66 -13.64 -4.65
N SER A 139 9.64 -14.30 -4.13
CA SER A 139 9.27 -14.23 -2.72
C SER A 139 10.39 -14.75 -1.82
N HIS A 140 11.07 -15.83 -2.19
CA HIS A 140 12.22 -16.35 -1.44
C HIS A 140 13.44 -15.42 -1.49
N LEU A 141 13.61 -14.66 -2.57
CA LEU A 141 14.70 -13.72 -2.74
C LEU A 141 14.45 -12.39 -2.03
N SER A 142 13.23 -12.09 -1.66
CA SER A 142 12.88 -10.87 -0.92
C SER A 142 13.25 -10.96 0.54
N LYS A 143 13.82 -9.87 1.09
CA LYS A 143 14.06 -9.70 2.53
C LYS A 143 12.80 -9.29 3.29
N ASN A 144 11.79 -8.78 2.58
CA ASN A 144 10.54 -8.31 3.14
C ASN A 144 9.43 -9.34 2.93
N LEU A 145 8.36 -9.22 3.71
CA LEU A 145 7.17 -10.00 3.47
C LEU A 145 6.61 -9.70 2.08
N VAL A 146 6.32 -10.75 1.31
CA VAL A 146 5.71 -10.68 -0.02
C VAL A 146 4.33 -11.30 0.01
N ILE A 147 3.37 -10.64 -0.60
CA ILE A 147 1.99 -11.09 -0.77
C ILE A 147 1.50 -10.86 -2.20
#